data_99e7df94fac7ec41ee314ebe351b3355
#
_entry.id   99e7df94fac7ec41ee314ebe351b3355
#
_cell.length_a   1.000
_cell.length_b   1.000
_cell.length_c   1.000
_cell.angle_alpha   90.00
_cell.angle_beta   90.00
_cell.angle_gamma   90.00
#
_symmetry.space_group_name_H-M   'P 1'
#
loop_
_entity.id
_entity.type
_entity.pdbx_description
1 polymer ?
#
loop_
_entity_poly.entity_id
_entity_poly.type
_entity_poly.pdbx_seq_one_letter_code
_entity_poly.pdbx_strand_id
1 'polypeptide(L)'
;MTGLISVILLFIYGVVGSILIMKLNLIDSIYYSVITMATVGYGDYTPHTGIQKIFATTLAIGGVGLLAYVFNVILTNVQEKMSKYSKGARKMQAIKNMDNYYIICGFGRVGKVVFKELESRNQNIIIIEKDEEICKTVEESSNVVVINKDAIENDFIAKLANEKCRSVIICTGNDVDNLFIVLTIRETNPDAWIVTRASKLENIKRLKKAGADKIVSPEIIGGQDLYFQSTKPHLLRITVKHTVKQLYDEFEIIIKHGCSLENIDYHIPGIETPLTREIKTMDLEDGKRYQNFLTTHDKQRHSLENLYKSVNNIHSHLISGPDKNSFDKLIEDLEEIEEIIGINLTNKEIAEITRKEIE
;
A
#
# COMPACT_ATOMS: atom_id res chain seq x y z
N MET A 1 -25.57 3.41 27.66
CA MET A 1 -26.65 2.60 28.33
C MET A 1 -26.67 2.77 29.85
N THR A 2 -25.52 2.74 30.54
CA THR A 2 -25.43 2.86 32.02
C THR A 2 -26.03 4.16 32.57
N GLY A 3 -25.81 5.30 31.94
CA GLY A 3 -26.33 6.59 32.40
C GLY A 3 -27.88 6.72 32.37
N LEU A 4 -28.52 6.19 31.33
CA LEU A 4 -30.00 6.21 31.22
C LEU A 4 -30.64 5.34 32.30
N ILE A 5 -30.02 4.20 32.59
CA ILE A 5 -30.48 3.31 33.67
C ILE A 5 -30.38 4.01 35.02
N SER A 6 -29.28 4.74 35.28
CA SER A 6 -29.09 5.50 36.53
C SER A 6 -30.12 6.62 36.67
N VAL A 7 -30.49 7.33 35.59
CA VAL A 7 -31.58 8.33 35.59
C VAL A 7 -32.92 7.69 36.01
N ILE A 8 -33.27 6.57 35.39
CA ILE A 8 -34.50 5.86 35.66
C ILE A 8 -34.54 5.37 37.11
N LEU A 9 -33.46 4.78 37.60
CA LEU A 9 -33.39 4.29 38.98
C LEU A 9 -33.52 5.40 40.02
N LEU A 10 -32.86 6.54 39.78
CA LEU A 10 -32.94 7.71 40.69
C LEU A 10 -34.36 8.32 40.66
N PHE A 11 -34.98 8.39 39.48
CA PHE A 11 -36.37 8.84 39.33
C PHE A 11 -37.34 7.93 40.08
N ILE A 12 -37.22 6.60 39.91
CA ILE A 12 -38.01 5.63 40.65
C ILE A 12 -37.79 5.80 42.17
N TYR A 13 -36.55 5.93 42.62
CA TYR A 13 -36.22 6.20 44.01
C TYR A 13 -36.90 7.48 44.51
N GLY A 14 -36.90 8.56 43.72
CA GLY A 14 -37.55 9.81 44.03
C GLY A 14 -39.06 9.67 44.19
N VAL A 15 -39.74 9.05 43.20
CA VAL A 15 -41.19 8.87 43.19
C VAL A 15 -41.63 7.97 44.36
N VAL A 16 -41.02 6.78 44.48
CA VAL A 16 -41.38 5.84 45.55
C VAL A 16 -41.08 6.46 46.96
N GLY A 17 -39.95 7.11 47.12
CA GLY A 17 -39.63 7.77 48.39
C GLY A 17 -40.56 8.91 48.69
N SER A 18 -41.02 9.68 47.72
CA SER A 18 -42.03 10.75 47.93
C SER A 18 -43.39 10.20 48.35
N ILE A 19 -43.81 9.08 47.79
CA ILE A 19 -45.07 8.40 48.23
C ILE A 19 -44.92 7.88 49.64
N LEU A 20 -43.86 7.17 49.96
CA LEU A 20 -43.74 6.45 51.24
C LEU A 20 -43.31 7.36 52.39
N ILE A 21 -42.37 8.30 52.17
CA ILE A 21 -41.72 9.13 53.20
C ILE A 21 -42.42 10.49 53.31
N MET A 22 -42.69 11.16 52.18
CA MET A 22 -43.36 12.46 52.15
C MET A 22 -44.88 12.34 52.20
N LYS A 23 -45.46 11.11 51.97
CA LYS A 23 -46.89 10.81 51.91
C LYS A 23 -47.63 11.62 50.86
N LEU A 24 -47.01 11.90 49.71
CA LEU A 24 -47.58 12.60 48.58
C LEU A 24 -48.38 11.60 47.71
N ASN A 25 -49.40 12.08 46.98
CA ASN A 25 -50.05 11.30 45.96
C ASN A 25 -49.11 11.09 44.77
N LEU A 26 -49.49 10.23 43.83
CA LEU A 26 -48.63 9.84 42.71
C LEU A 26 -48.22 11.05 41.84
N ILE A 27 -49.16 11.94 41.54
CA ILE A 27 -48.91 13.10 40.68
C ILE A 27 -47.93 14.07 41.35
N ASP A 28 -48.17 14.41 42.63
CA ASP A 28 -47.28 15.27 43.40
C ASP A 28 -45.93 14.65 43.66
N SER A 29 -45.84 13.32 43.77
CA SER A 29 -44.56 12.59 43.92
C SER A 29 -43.73 12.62 42.64
N ILE A 30 -44.32 12.50 41.47
CA ILE A 30 -43.65 12.68 40.18
C ILE A 30 -43.14 14.12 40.05
N TYR A 31 -44.02 15.08 40.32
CA TYR A 31 -43.69 16.49 40.26
C TYR A 31 -42.54 16.84 41.22
N TYR A 32 -42.65 16.47 42.49
CA TYR A 32 -41.60 16.70 43.49
C TYR A 32 -40.27 16.11 43.11
N SER A 33 -40.27 14.88 42.60
CA SER A 33 -39.06 14.20 42.18
C SER A 33 -38.40 14.93 41.02
N VAL A 34 -39.15 15.33 39.99
CA VAL A 34 -38.62 16.06 38.82
C VAL A 34 -38.05 17.41 39.24
N ILE A 35 -38.79 18.22 40.01
CA ILE A 35 -38.33 19.58 40.38
C ILE A 35 -37.12 19.55 41.32
N THR A 36 -37.03 18.51 42.21
CA THR A 36 -35.89 18.33 43.11
C THR A 36 -34.66 17.85 42.34
N MET A 37 -34.79 16.84 41.47
CA MET A 37 -33.71 16.35 40.63
C MET A 37 -33.23 17.41 39.63
N ALA A 38 -34.13 18.22 39.07
CA ALA A 38 -33.84 19.32 38.15
C ALA A 38 -33.27 20.56 38.86
N THR A 39 -33.12 20.52 40.22
CA THR A 39 -32.62 21.63 41.04
C THR A 39 -33.47 22.92 41.02
N VAL A 40 -34.75 22.80 40.64
CA VAL A 40 -35.70 23.93 40.60
C VAL A 40 -36.21 24.29 41.99
N GLY A 41 -36.77 23.32 42.76
CA GLY A 41 -37.15 23.42 44.14
C GLY A 41 -38.08 24.61 44.48
N TYR A 42 -39.28 24.64 43.95
CA TYR A 42 -40.22 25.75 44.23
C TYR A 42 -40.59 25.95 45.70
N GLY A 43 -40.38 24.91 46.53
CA GLY A 43 -40.63 24.99 47.98
C GLY A 43 -42.10 24.78 48.37
N ASP A 44 -42.96 24.35 47.46
CA ASP A 44 -44.35 24.02 47.65
C ASP A 44 -44.54 22.71 48.44
N TYR A 45 -43.60 21.79 48.33
CA TYR A 45 -43.47 20.57 49.11
C TYR A 45 -42.15 20.56 49.86
N THR A 46 -42.17 20.82 51.20
CA THR A 46 -40.94 20.91 52.00
C THR A 46 -40.84 19.76 53.01
N PRO A 47 -39.64 19.17 53.24
CA PRO A 47 -39.43 18.14 54.24
C PRO A 47 -39.46 18.71 55.65
N HIS A 48 -40.31 18.21 56.53
CA HIS A 48 -40.45 18.67 57.92
C HIS A 48 -39.76 17.74 58.92
N THR A 49 -39.81 16.42 58.74
CA THR A 49 -39.22 15.42 59.63
C THR A 49 -37.76 15.10 59.27
N GLY A 50 -36.97 14.55 60.19
CA GLY A 50 -35.58 14.16 59.96
C GLY A 50 -35.43 13.16 58.79
N ILE A 51 -36.35 12.17 58.71
CA ILE A 51 -36.31 11.18 57.64
C ILE A 51 -36.61 11.83 56.27
N GLN A 52 -37.59 12.73 56.23
CA GLN A 52 -37.94 13.47 55.00
C GLN A 52 -36.76 14.36 54.55
N LYS A 53 -36.07 14.99 55.49
CA LYS A 53 -34.86 15.81 55.18
C LYS A 53 -33.72 14.98 54.63
N ILE A 54 -33.44 13.80 55.19
CA ILE A 54 -32.44 12.88 54.68
C ILE A 54 -32.80 12.41 53.24
N PHE A 55 -34.03 11.98 53.04
CA PHE A 55 -34.53 11.55 51.72
C PHE A 55 -34.37 12.68 50.68
N ALA A 56 -34.86 13.88 50.98
CA ALA A 56 -34.77 15.03 50.07
C ALA A 56 -33.31 15.39 49.75
N THR A 57 -32.41 15.34 50.77
CA THR A 57 -30.99 15.59 50.56
C THR A 57 -30.33 14.56 49.67
N THR A 58 -30.60 13.27 49.86
CA THR A 58 -30.06 12.20 48.98
C THR A 58 -30.57 12.30 47.55
N LEU A 59 -31.86 12.64 47.38
CA LEU A 59 -32.46 12.85 46.07
C LEU A 59 -31.84 14.08 45.35
N ALA A 60 -31.66 15.18 46.09
CA ALA A 60 -31.03 16.41 45.54
C ALA A 60 -29.59 16.20 45.14
N ILE A 61 -28.77 15.58 46.01
CA ILE A 61 -27.37 15.26 45.71
C ILE A 61 -27.28 14.31 44.49
N GLY A 62 -28.13 13.26 44.48
CA GLY A 62 -28.18 12.32 43.34
C GLY A 62 -28.61 13.01 42.05
N GLY A 63 -29.59 13.92 42.11
CA GLY A 63 -30.03 14.72 40.94
C GLY A 63 -28.95 15.60 40.37
N VAL A 64 -28.24 16.36 41.22
CA VAL A 64 -27.10 17.21 40.80
C VAL A 64 -25.99 16.37 40.16
N GLY A 65 -25.60 15.25 40.81
CA GLY A 65 -24.57 14.37 40.31
C GLY A 65 -24.91 13.76 38.94
N LEU A 66 -26.20 13.38 38.79
CA LEU A 66 -26.69 12.80 37.54
C LEU A 66 -26.77 13.83 36.41
N LEU A 67 -27.24 15.06 36.69
CA LEU A 67 -27.22 16.16 35.72
C LEU A 67 -25.80 16.48 35.24
N ALA A 68 -24.84 16.57 36.15
CA ALA A 68 -23.44 16.79 35.83
C ALA A 68 -22.87 15.66 34.93
N TYR A 69 -23.22 14.41 35.23
CA TYR A 69 -22.82 13.26 34.40
C TYR A 69 -23.41 13.31 32.98
N VAL A 70 -24.73 13.56 32.86
CA VAL A 70 -25.39 13.67 31.56
C VAL A 70 -24.80 14.81 30.73
N PHE A 71 -24.58 15.96 31.35
CA PHE A 71 -23.96 17.12 30.70
C PHE A 71 -22.55 16.81 30.21
N ASN A 72 -21.73 16.12 31.01
CA ASN A 72 -20.41 15.68 30.60
C ASN A 72 -20.46 14.75 29.38
N VAL A 73 -21.35 13.76 29.37
CA VAL A 73 -21.54 12.85 28.22
C VAL A 73 -21.92 13.60 26.94
N ILE A 74 -22.81 14.60 27.06
CA ILE A 74 -23.18 15.45 25.90
C ILE A 74 -21.98 16.25 25.41
N LEU A 75 -21.25 16.90 26.32
CA LEU A 75 -20.07 17.71 25.96
C LEU A 75 -19.00 16.90 25.27
N THR A 76 -18.66 15.69 25.79
CA THR A 76 -17.66 14.83 25.17
C THR A 76 -18.05 14.42 23.76
N ASN A 77 -19.32 14.01 23.55
CA ASN A 77 -19.82 13.66 22.22
C ASN A 77 -19.78 14.84 21.23
N VAL A 78 -20.13 16.04 21.69
CA VAL A 78 -20.05 17.26 20.86
C VAL A 78 -18.61 17.61 20.53
N GLN A 79 -17.69 17.53 21.51
CA GLN A 79 -16.26 17.80 21.29
C GLN A 79 -15.63 16.83 20.32
N GLU A 80 -15.95 15.52 20.41
CA GLU A 80 -15.46 14.51 19.46
C GLU A 80 -15.95 14.80 18.03
N LYS A 81 -17.21 15.12 17.84
CA LYS A 81 -17.76 15.49 16.53
C LYS A 81 -17.08 16.73 15.98
N MET A 82 -16.94 17.78 16.79
CA MET A 82 -16.28 19.03 16.36
C MET A 82 -14.81 18.80 16.02
N SER A 83 -14.09 17.97 16.78
CA SER A 83 -12.70 17.59 16.47
C SER A 83 -12.59 16.84 15.15
N LYS A 84 -13.48 15.86 14.87
CA LYS A 84 -13.51 15.15 13.59
C LYS A 84 -13.78 16.10 12.41
N TYR A 85 -14.72 17.04 12.54
CA TYR A 85 -14.99 18.06 11.52
C TYR A 85 -13.79 18.99 11.29
N SER A 86 -13.18 19.49 12.34
CA SER A 86 -12.02 20.37 12.28
C SER A 86 -10.80 19.68 11.63
N LYS A 87 -10.52 18.43 12.01
CA LYS A 87 -9.45 17.62 11.39
C LYS A 87 -9.72 17.35 9.90
N GLY A 88 -10.96 17.01 9.56
CA GLY A 88 -11.36 16.81 8.16
C GLY A 88 -11.16 18.07 7.30
N ALA A 89 -11.58 19.23 7.80
CA ALA A 89 -11.40 20.49 7.10
C ALA A 89 -9.91 20.86 6.91
N ARG A 90 -9.06 20.62 7.92
CA ARG A 90 -7.61 20.83 7.83
C ARG A 90 -6.96 19.91 6.78
N LYS A 91 -7.35 18.62 6.76
CA LYS A 91 -6.86 17.67 5.75
C LYS A 91 -7.25 18.08 4.34
N MET A 92 -8.50 18.48 4.12
CA MET A 92 -8.94 19.00 2.82
C MET A 92 -8.19 20.27 2.41
N GLN A 93 -7.86 21.15 3.35
CA GLN A 93 -7.04 22.32 3.06
C GLN A 93 -5.60 21.94 2.72
N ALA A 94 -5.00 20.97 3.42
CA ALA A 94 -3.67 20.46 3.09
C ALA A 94 -3.64 19.86 1.68
N ILE A 95 -4.64 19.05 1.31
CA ILE A 95 -4.75 18.47 -0.03
C ILE A 95 -4.89 19.54 -1.12
N LYS A 96 -5.69 20.60 -0.90
CA LYS A 96 -5.82 21.69 -1.86
C LYS A 96 -4.49 22.39 -2.17
N ASN A 97 -3.59 22.42 -1.19
CA ASN A 97 -2.27 23.02 -1.32
C ASN A 97 -1.21 22.06 -1.87
N MET A 98 -1.55 20.77 -2.03
CA MET A 98 -0.66 19.79 -2.63
C MET A 98 -0.77 19.82 -4.15
N ASP A 99 0.37 19.69 -4.81
CA ASP A 99 0.46 19.49 -6.25
C ASP A 99 1.24 18.19 -6.52
N ASN A 100 0.95 17.55 -7.64
CA ASN A 100 1.68 16.38 -8.12
C ASN A 100 1.69 15.22 -7.10
N TYR A 101 0.54 14.91 -6.53
CA TYR A 101 0.38 13.89 -5.50
C TYR A 101 -0.06 12.54 -6.06
N TYR A 102 0.23 11.49 -5.30
CA TYR A 102 -0.25 10.14 -5.52
C TYR A 102 -1.41 9.84 -4.57
N ILE A 103 -2.40 9.09 -5.04
CA ILE A 103 -3.49 8.59 -4.20
C ILE A 103 -3.31 7.08 -4.05
N ILE A 104 -3.31 6.58 -2.82
CA ILE A 104 -3.31 5.15 -2.51
C ILE A 104 -4.68 4.80 -1.93
N CYS A 105 -5.46 3.96 -2.64
CA CYS A 105 -6.72 3.42 -2.18
C CYS A 105 -6.51 2.03 -1.58
N GLY A 106 -6.70 1.93 -0.26
CA GLY A 106 -6.43 0.71 0.52
C GLY A 106 -4.99 0.65 1.05
N PHE A 107 -4.85 0.56 2.38
CA PHE A 107 -3.56 0.55 3.07
C PHE A 107 -3.24 -0.81 3.73
N GLY A 108 -3.60 -1.89 3.02
CA GLY A 108 -3.23 -3.26 3.36
C GLY A 108 -1.76 -3.55 3.05
N ARG A 109 -1.42 -4.84 2.90
CA ARG A 109 -0.04 -5.29 2.64
C ARG A 109 0.61 -4.62 1.44
N VAL A 110 -0.09 -4.59 0.30
CA VAL A 110 0.43 -3.98 -0.94
C VAL A 110 0.51 -2.46 -0.83
N GLY A 111 -0.55 -1.80 -0.33
CA GLY A 111 -0.58 -0.34 -0.14
C GLY A 111 0.55 0.17 0.76
N LYS A 112 0.90 -0.58 1.81
CA LYS A 112 2.04 -0.24 2.69
C LYS A 112 3.39 -0.30 1.98
N VAL A 113 3.57 -1.24 1.05
CA VAL A 113 4.81 -1.33 0.26
C VAL A 113 4.89 -0.16 -0.71
N VAL A 114 3.80 0.12 -1.44
CA VAL A 114 3.72 1.27 -2.35
C VAL A 114 3.97 2.59 -1.61
N PHE A 115 3.39 2.75 -0.42
CA PHE A 115 3.62 3.92 0.41
C PHE A 115 5.09 4.12 0.74
N LYS A 116 5.79 3.09 1.23
CA LYS A 116 7.21 3.16 1.56
C LYS A 116 8.09 3.57 0.38
N GLU A 117 7.78 3.05 -0.81
CA GLU A 117 8.50 3.43 -2.05
C GLU A 117 8.28 4.91 -2.42
N LEU A 118 7.05 5.41 -2.30
CA LEU A 118 6.75 6.81 -2.57
C LEU A 118 7.32 7.75 -1.50
N GLU A 119 7.24 7.36 -0.23
CA GLU A 119 7.76 8.10 0.91
C GLU A 119 9.29 8.24 0.83
N SER A 120 10.00 7.14 0.50
CA SER A 120 11.47 7.16 0.32
C SER A 120 11.93 8.12 -0.76
N ARG A 121 11.05 8.43 -1.72
CA ARG A 121 11.26 9.40 -2.80
C ARG A 121 10.69 10.78 -2.51
N ASN A 122 10.27 11.01 -1.26
CA ASN A 122 9.70 12.28 -0.78
C ASN A 122 8.54 12.80 -1.64
N GLN A 123 7.63 11.89 -2.06
CA GLN A 123 6.46 12.25 -2.87
C GLN A 123 5.31 12.74 -1.99
N ASN A 124 4.41 13.55 -2.57
CA ASN A 124 3.14 13.91 -1.95
C ASN A 124 2.16 12.74 -2.05
N ILE A 125 1.60 12.31 -0.92
CA ILE A 125 0.82 11.08 -0.83
C ILE A 125 -0.50 11.33 -0.10
N ILE A 126 -1.60 10.88 -0.70
CA ILE A 126 -2.92 10.83 -0.07
C ILE A 126 -3.29 9.36 0.09
N ILE A 127 -3.51 8.92 1.32
CA ILE A 127 -3.94 7.55 1.63
C ILE A 127 -5.43 7.57 1.96
N ILE A 128 -6.20 6.70 1.31
CA ILE A 128 -7.62 6.48 1.59
C ILE A 128 -7.77 5.06 2.11
N GLU A 129 -8.15 4.93 3.37
CA GLU A 129 -8.34 3.64 4.05
C GLU A 129 -9.58 3.72 4.94
N LYS A 130 -10.42 2.67 4.88
CA LYS A 130 -11.66 2.60 5.64
C LYS A 130 -11.49 2.18 7.10
N ASP A 131 -10.47 1.42 7.39
CA ASP A 131 -10.16 0.94 8.74
C ASP A 131 -9.44 2.05 9.54
N GLU A 132 -10.12 2.54 10.58
CA GLU A 132 -9.60 3.61 11.45
C GLU A 132 -8.32 3.20 12.18
N GLU A 133 -8.18 1.93 12.58
CA GLU A 133 -6.99 1.45 13.27
C GLU A 133 -5.78 1.40 12.34
N ILE A 134 -6.00 1.01 11.09
CA ILE A 134 -4.96 1.05 10.07
C ILE A 134 -4.54 2.50 9.78
N CYS A 135 -5.50 3.42 9.69
CA CYS A 135 -5.20 4.85 9.49
C CYS A 135 -4.31 5.43 10.60
N LYS A 136 -4.49 5.00 11.85
CA LYS A 136 -3.68 5.44 13.01
C LYS A 136 -2.23 4.97 12.96
N THR A 137 -1.90 3.97 12.14
CA THR A 137 -0.53 3.47 11.99
C THR A 137 0.36 4.33 11.11
N VAL A 138 -0.20 5.32 10.43
CA VAL A 138 0.54 6.21 9.51
C VAL A 138 0.81 7.54 10.18
N GLU A 139 2.06 7.97 10.20
CA GLU A 139 2.42 9.32 10.62
C GLU A 139 2.10 10.31 9.49
N GLU A 140 1.21 11.25 9.79
CA GLU A 140 0.89 12.33 8.87
C GLU A 140 1.99 13.40 8.89
N SER A 141 2.32 13.93 7.72
CA SER A 141 3.32 14.98 7.56
C SER A 141 2.84 16.04 6.55
N SER A 142 3.67 17.01 6.23
CA SER A 142 3.32 18.03 5.21
C SER A 142 3.04 17.44 3.83
N ASN A 143 3.62 16.30 3.52
CA ASN A 143 3.50 15.59 2.25
C ASN A 143 2.70 14.28 2.34
N VAL A 144 2.20 13.89 3.51
CA VAL A 144 1.40 12.66 3.71
C VAL A 144 0.09 13.00 4.43
N VAL A 145 -1.03 12.76 3.75
CA VAL A 145 -2.38 12.95 4.31
C VAL A 145 -3.12 11.62 4.30
N VAL A 146 -3.69 11.26 5.46
CA VAL A 146 -4.49 10.04 5.61
C VAL A 146 -5.96 10.40 5.74
N ILE A 147 -6.81 9.75 4.96
CA ILE A 147 -8.25 9.95 4.97
C ILE A 147 -8.91 8.64 5.37
N ASN A 148 -9.58 8.66 6.52
CA ASN A 148 -10.38 7.53 6.95
C ASN A 148 -11.75 7.56 6.27
N LYS A 149 -11.85 6.90 5.13
CA LYS A 149 -13.08 6.73 4.34
C LYS A 149 -13.04 5.46 3.51
N ASP A 150 -14.21 4.95 3.13
CA ASP A 150 -14.30 3.96 2.07
C ASP A 150 -14.12 4.66 0.71
N ALA A 151 -13.19 4.16 -0.10
CA ALA A 151 -12.89 4.73 -1.41
C ALA A 151 -14.04 4.57 -2.42
N ILE A 152 -15.01 3.68 -2.14
CA ILE A 152 -16.19 3.43 -2.98
C ILE A 152 -17.30 4.46 -2.68
N GLU A 153 -17.28 5.07 -1.48
CA GLU A 153 -18.35 5.98 -1.07
C GLU A 153 -18.28 7.35 -1.76
N ASN A 154 -19.42 7.74 -2.35
CA ASN A 154 -19.79 9.13 -2.70
C ASN A 154 -18.79 9.92 -3.55
N ASP A 155 -18.42 9.50 -4.74
CA ASP A 155 -17.62 10.27 -5.71
C ASP A 155 -16.43 11.06 -5.10
N PHE A 156 -16.08 10.71 -3.85
CA PHE A 156 -15.03 11.40 -3.10
C PHE A 156 -13.68 11.24 -3.79
N ILE A 157 -13.40 10.02 -4.23
CA ILE A 157 -12.16 9.70 -4.95
C ILE A 157 -12.07 10.48 -6.26
N ALA A 158 -13.19 10.65 -6.94
CA ALA A 158 -13.28 11.39 -8.20
C ALA A 158 -12.83 12.84 -8.04
N LYS A 159 -13.20 13.50 -6.94
CA LYS A 159 -12.78 14.88 -6.64
C LYS A 159 -11.29 15.01 -6.33
N LEU A 160 -10.67 13.95 -5.84
CA LEU A 160 -9.24 13.91 -5.56
C LEU A 160 -8.41 13.52 -6.79
N ALA A 161 -8.96 12.74 -7.70
CA ALA A 161 -8.30 12.34 -8.94
C ALA A 161 -8.40 13.44 -10.03
N ASN A 162 -8.06 14.68 -9.69
CA ASN A 162 -8.06 15.84 -10.58
C ASN A 162 -6.70 16.05 -11.27
N GLU A 163 -6.54 17.17 -12.00
CA GLU A 163 -5.32 17.50 -12.75
C GLU A 163 -4.04 17.61 -11.91
N LYS A 164 -4.16 17.80 -10.58
CA LYS A 164 -3.02 17.82 -9.65
C LYS A 164 -2.59 16.42 -9.23
N CYS A 165 -3.44 15.40 -9.48
CA CYS A 165 -3.15 14.01 -9.16
C CYS A 165 -2.25 13.40 -10.23
N ARG A 166 -1.08 12.92 -9.83
CA ARG A 166 -0.14 12.26 -10.74
C ARG A 166 -0.57 10.84 -11.07
N SER A 167 -1.07 10.10 -10.10
CA SER A 167 -1.54 8.73 -10.29
C SER A 167 -2.44 8.29 -9.14
N VAL A 168 -3.43 7.47 -9.46
CA VAL A 168 -4.24 6.76 -8.48
C VAL A 168 -3.82 5.29 -8.47
N ILE A 169 -3.40 4.80 -7.30
CA ILE A 169 -2.92 3.44 -7.07
C ILE A 169 -3.94 2.71 -6.21
N ILE A 170 -4.66 1.76 -6.81
CA ILE A 170 -5.76 1.06 -6.17
C ILE A 170 -5.25 -0.29 -5.67
N CYS A 171 -5.16 -0.44 -4.33
CA CYS A 171 -4.56 -1.57 -3.64
C CYS A 171 -5.54 -2.29 -2.69
N THR A 172 -6.87 -2.15 -2.87
CA THR A 172 -7.81 -2.83 -1.98
C THR A 172 -7.72 -4.36 -2.13
N GLY A 173 -8.19 -5.10 -1.13
CA GLY A 173 -8.17 -6.56 -1.17
C GLY A 173 -9.27 -7.18 -2.04
N ASN A 174 -10.18 -6.38 -2.59
CA ASN A 174 -11.34 -6.84 -3.33
C ASN A 174 -11.34 -6.27 -4.75
N ASP A 175 -11.30 -7.14 -5.76
CA ASP A 175 -11.26 -6.74 -7.16
C ASP A 175 -12.56 -6.04 -7.62
N VAL A 176 -13.71 -6.31 -6.97
CA VAL A 176 -14.97 -5.62 -7.27
C VAL A 176 -14.88 -4.16 -6.81
N ASP A 177 -14.35 -3.93 -5.62
CA ASP A 177 -14.12 -2.59 -5.08
C ASP A 177 -13.15 -1.83 -6.00
N ASN A 178 -12.06 -2.48 -6.43
CA ASN A 178 -11.09 -1.91 -7.36
C ASN A 178 -11.75 -1.51 -8.69
N LEU A 179 -12.65 -2.36 -9.21
CA LEU A 179 -13.38 -2.07 -10.44
C LEU A 179 -14.28 -0.82 -10.30
N PHE A 180 -15.02 -0.72 -9.20
CA PHE A 180 -15.88 0.44 -8.93
C PHE A 180 -15.05 1.73 -8.82
N ILE A 181 -13.93 1.69 -8.11
CA ILE A 181 -13.05 2.86 -7.98
C ILE A 181 -12.53 3.31 -9.36
N VAL A 182 -12.09 2.36 -10.21
CA VAL A 182 -11.65 2.68 -11.58
C VAL A 182 -12.74 3.36 -12.37
N LEU A 183 -13.97 2.80 -12.36
CA LEU A 183 -15.12 3.36 -13.09
C LEU A 183 -15.46 4.77 -12.60
N THR A 184 -15.54 4.97 -11.28
CA THR A 184 -15.84 6.27 -10.67
C THR A 184 -14.83 7.34 -11.05
N ILE A 185 -13.53 7.00 -11.08
CA ILE A 185 -12.49 7.95 -11.50
C ILE A 185 -12.61 8.25 -12.99
N ARG A 186 -12.80 7.23 -13.81
CA ARG A 186 -12.86 7.36 -15.28
C ARG A 186 -14.05 8.17 -15.76
N GLU A 187 -15.18 8.07 -15.05
CA GLU A 187 -16.38 8.86 -15.34
C GLU A 187 -16.16 10.37 -15.16
N THR A 188 -15.33 10.75 -14.20
CA THR A 188 -15.08 12.16 -13.85
C THR A 188 -13.79 12.72 -14.42
N ASN A 189 -12.75 11.90 -14.56
CA ASN A 189 -11.45 12.25 -15.13
C ASN A 189 -10.97 11.18 -16.11
N PRO A 190 -11.28 11.31 -17.40
CA PRO A 190 -10.85 10.36 -18.43
C PRO A 190 -9.32 10.24 -18.56
N ASP A 191 -8.56 11.26 -18.21
CA ASP A 191 -7.11 11.34 -18.39
C ASP A 191 -6.32 10.92 -17.13
N ALA A 192 -6.98 10.58 -16.03
CA ALA A 192 -6.31 10.14 -14.81
C ALA A 192 -5.45 8.89 -15.08
N TRP A 193 -4.22 8.87 -14.57
CA TRP A 193 -3.37 7.67 -14.62
C TRP A 193 -3.74 6.72 -13.49
N ILE A 194 -4.32 5.57 -13.83
CA ILE A 194 -4.86 4.60 -12.88
C ILE A 194 -4.07 3.29 -12.93
N VAL A 195 -3.45 2.95 -11.81
CA VAL A 195 -2.79 1.66 -11.60
C VAL A 195 -3.60 0.88 -10.57
N THR A 196 -3.99 -0.35 -10.88
CA THR A 196 -4.81 -1.14 -9.97
C THR A 196 -4.26 -2.54 -9.74
N ARG A 197 -4.49 -3.06 -8.54
CA ARG A 197 -4.24 -4.46 -8.22
C ARG A 197 -5.38 -5.33 -8.75
N ALA A 198 -5.04 -6.54 -9.22
CA ALA A 198 -5.97 -7.63 -9.45
C ALA A 198 -5.53 -8.86 -8.68
N SER A 199 -6.40 -9.40 -7.82
CA SER A 199 -6.12 -10.63 -7.08
C SER A 199 -6.36 -11.88 -7.93
N LYS A 200 -7.25 -11.79 -8.96
CA LYS A 200 -7.61 -12.88 -9.84
C LYS A 200 -7.34 -12.55 -11.30
N LEU A 201 -6.74 -13.50 -12.04
CA LEU A 201 -6.44 -13.35 -13.47
C LEU A 201 -7.67 -12.99 -14.31
N GLU A 202 -8.83 -13.58 -14.02
CA GLU A 202 -10.08 -13.33 -14.73
C GLU A 202 -10.55 -11.87 -14.65
N ASN A 203 -10.16 -11.15 -13.61
CA ASN A 203 -10.54 -9.75 -13.39
C ASN A 203 -9.63 -8.75 -14.12
N ILE A 204 -8.44 -9.15 -14.56
CA ILE A 204 -7.52 -8.31 -15.33
C ILE A 204 -8.21 -7.73 -16.56
N LYS A 205 -8.90 -8.58 -17.35
CA LYS A 205 -9.63 -8.11 -18.54
C LYS A 205 -10.76 -7.14 -18.21
N ARG A 206 -11.43 -7.33 -17.07
CA ARG A 206 -12.52 -6.45 -16.61
C ARG A 206 -11.99 -5.08 -16.19
N LEU A 207 -10.93 -5.07 -15.38
CA LEU A 207 -10.27 -3.83 -14.94
C LEU A 207 -9.68 -3.04 -16.13
N LYS A 208 -9.11 -3.75 -17.13
CA LYS A 208 -8.64 -3.11 -18.36
C LYS A 208 -9.78 -2.46 -19.14
N LYS A 209 -10.92 -3.16 -19.27
CA LYS A 209 -12.12 -2.62 -19.94
C LYS A 209 -12.75 -1.45 -19.18
N ALA A 210 -12.64 -1.44 -17.85
CA ALA A 210 -13.09 -0.32 -17.02
C ALA A 210 -12.23 0.94 -17.17
N GLY A 211 -11.04 0.81 -17.79
CA GLY A 211 -10.17 1.94 -18.08
C GLY A 211 -8.94 2.04 -17.18
N ALA A 212 -8.54 0.98 -16.47
CA ALA A 212 -7.26 0.98 -15.77
C ALA A 212 -6.10 1.01 -16.77
N ASP A 213 -5.12 1.89 -16.58
CA ASP A 213 -3.95 2.03 -17.46
C ASP A 213 -2.97 0.87 -17.27
N LYS A 214 -2.70 0.52 -16.00
CA LYS A 214 -1.87 -0.63 -15.62
C LYS A 214 -2.58 -1.48 -14.56
N ILE A 215 -2.38 -2.79 -14.68
CA ILE A 215 -2.94 -3.77 -13.74
C ILE A 215 -1.80 -4.67 -13.29
N VAL A 216 -1.66 -4.81 -11.98
CA VAL A 216 -0.62 -5.63 -11.34
C VAL A 216 -1.28 -6.69 -10.48
N SER A 217 -0.79 -7.93 -10.56
CA SER A 217 -1.23 -9.04 -9.72
C SER A 217 -0.08 -9.49 -8.80
N PRO A 218 0.06 -8.90 -7.61
CA PRO A 218 1.16 -9.22 -6.71
C PRO A 218 1.19 -10.70 -6.29
N GLU A 219 0.02 -11.33 -6.20
CA GLU A 219 -0.11 -12.75 -5.87
C GLU A 219 0.49 -13.65 -6.94
N ILE A 220 0.31 -13.30 -8.21
CA ILE A 220 0.84 -14.08 -9.33
C ILE A 220 2.35 -13.87 -9.42
N ILE A 221 2.78 -12.61 -9.38
CA ILE A 221 4.21 -12.26 -9.42
C ILE A 221 4.94 -12.93 -8.26
N GLY A 222 4.43 -12.75 -7.03
CA GLY A 222 5.03 -13.36 -5.84
C GLY A 222 4.97 -14.90 -5.84
N GLY A 223 3.88 -15.49 -6.37
CA GLY A 223 3.75 -16.94 -6.52
C GLY A 223 4.74 -17.52 -7.52
N GLN A 224 4.95 -16.84 -8.65
CA GLN A 224 5.96 -17.21 -9.63
C GLN A 224 7.38 -17.10 -9.05
N ASP A 225 7.67 -16.00 -8.38
CA ASP A 225 8.97 -15.80 -7.74
C ASP A 225 9.24 -16.86 -6.66
N LEU A 226 8.25 -17.15 -5.80
CA LEU A 226 8.35 -18.26 -4.82
C LEU A 226 8.62 -19.61 -5.49
N TYR A 227 7.97 -19.89 -6.61
CA TYR A 227 8.21 -21.12 -7.37
C TYR A 227 9.66 -21.14 -7.89
N PHE A 228 10.13 -20.08 -8.52
CA PHE A 228 11.50 -20.01 -9.02
C PHE A 228 12.54 -20.11 -7.91
N GLN A 229 12.31 -19.46 -6.77
CA GLN A 229 13.22 -19.54 -5.61
C GLN A 229 13.18 -20.93 -4.93
N SER A 230 12.08 -21.68 -5.03
CA SER A 230 11.94 -23.03 -4.45
C SER A 230 12.62 -24.10 -5.29
N THR A 231 12.73 -23.90 -6.59
CA THR A 231 13.46 -24.77 -7.48
C THR A 231 14.95 -24.43 -7.38
N LYS A 232 15.81 -25.41 -7.00
CA LYS A 232 17.25 -25.21 -7.15
C LYS A 232 17.54 -25.05 -8.64
N PRO A 233 17.90 -23.85 -9.12
CA PRO A 233 18.16 -23.70 -10.54
C PRO A 233 19.37 -24.53 -10.89
N HIS A 234 19.32 -25.22 -11.99
CA HIS A 234 20.53 -25.71 -12.63
C HIS A 234 21.31 -24.50 -13.12
N LEU A 235 22.58 -24.44 -12.82
CA LEU A 235 23.45 -23.34 -13.25
C LEU A 235 24.37 -23.85 -14.34
N LEU A 236 24.50 -23.01 -15.37
CA LEU A 236 25.40 -23.26 -16.50
C LEU A 236 26.24 -22.00 -16.69
N ARG A 237 27.57 -22.16 -16.74
CA ARG A 237 28.47 -21.08 -17.14
C ARG A 237 28.89 -21.31 -18.60
N ILE A 238 28.56 -20.39 -19.47
CA ILE A 238 29.00 -20.41 -20.87
C ILE A 238 29.98 -19.27 -21.08
N THR A 239 31.13 -19.56 -21.68
CA THR A 239 32.09 -18.54 -22.11
C THR A 239 31.96 -18.35 -23.58
N VAL A 240 31.72 -17.14 -24.02
CA VAL A 240 31.34 -16.77 -25.38
C VAL A 240 32.24 -15.65 -25.92
N LYS A 241 32.25 -15.52 -27.25
CA LYS A 241 32.93 -14.42 -27.94
C LYS A 241 31.95 -13.78 -28.90
N HIS A 242 31.40 -12.63 -28.51
CA HIS A 242 30.50 -11.87 -29.35
C HIS A 242 30.56 -10.37 -29.05
N THR A 243 29.93 -9.56 -29.87
CA THR A 243 29.89 -8.10 -29.74
C THR A 243 28.58 -7.66 -29.08
N VAL A 244 28.55 -6.41 -28.58
CA VAL A 244 27.35 -5.80 -27.99
C VAL A 244 26.12 -5.87 -28.92
N LYS A 245 26.30 -6.01 -30.24
CA LYS A 245 25.20 -6.08 -31.20
C LYS A 245 24.37 -7.36 -31.07
N GLN A 246 24.97 -8.46 -30.64
CA GLN A 246 24.35 -9.79 -30.50
C GLN A 246 23.65 -9.96 -29.14
N LEU A 247 23.89 -9.05 -28.21
CA LEU A 247 23.38 -9.14 -26.84
C LEU A 247 21.85 -9.32 -26.74
N TYR A 248 21.09 -8.70 -27.65
CA TYR A 248 19.62 -8.82 -27.62
C TYR A 248 19.17 -10.19 -28.14
N ASP A 249 19.78 -10.65 -29.22
CA ASP A 249 19.44 -11.95 -29.83
C ASP A 249 19.77 -13.09 -28.85
N GLU A 250 20.88 -12.97 -28.14
CA GLU A 250 21.24 -13.85 -27.05
C GLU A 250 20.19 -13.86 -25.92
N PHE A 251 19.76 -12.70 -25.45
CA PHE A 251 18.69 -12.62 -24.44
C PHE A 251 17.39 -13.27 -24.92
N GLU A 252 17.01 -13.09 -26.18
CA GLU A 252 15.83 -13.67 -26.74
C GLU A 252 15.91 -15.20 -26.74
N ILE A 253 17.05 -15.77 -27.10
CA ILE A 253 17.30 -17.22 -27.06
C ILE A 253 17.27 -17.76 -25.63
N ILE A 254 17.95 -17.12 -24.68
CA ILE A 254 17.97 -17.54 -23.28
C ILE A 254 16.54 -17.64 -22.73
N ILE A 255 15.72 -16.60 -22.95
CA ILE A 255 14.34 -16.55 -22.45
C ILE A 255 13.44 -17.55 -23.19
N LYS A 256 13.63 -17.76 -24.51
CA LYS A 256 12.89 -18.74 -25.32
C LYS A 256 13.00 -20.15 -24.73
N HIS A 257 14.15 -20.52 -24.16
CA HIS A 257 14.39 -21.82 -23.53
C HIS A 257 13.99 -21.88 -22.06
N GLY A 258 13.31 -20.84 -21.53
CA GLY A 258 12.90 -20.77 -20.12
C GLY A 258 14.06 -20.61 -19.15
N CYS A 259 15.20 -20.11 -19.64
CA CYS A 259 16.39 -19.82 -18.85
C CYS A 259 16.46 -18.32 -18.49
N SER A 260 17.30 -17.99 -17.51
CA SER A 260 17.54 -16.61 -17.08
C SER A 260 19.03 -16.33 -17.02
N LEU A 261 19.45 -15.15 -17.49
CA LEU A 261 20.81 -14.67 -17.35
C LEU A 261 20.97 -14.03 -15.97
N GLU A 262 21.81 -14.62 -15.13
CA GLU A 262 22.06 -14.17 -13.77
C GLU A 262 23.12 -13.08 -13.72
N ASN A 263 24.26 -13.31 -14.40
CA ASN A 263 25.34 -12.34 -14.48
C ASN A 263 26.20 -12.52 -15.75
N ILE A 264 26.96 -11.48 -16.05
CA ILE A 264 28.04 -11.48 -17.05
C ILE A 264 29.35 -11.18 -16.35
N ASP A 265 30.33 -12.06 -16.53
CA ASP A 265 31.68 -11.93 -15.99
C ASP A 265 32.67 -11.54 -17.09
N TYR A 266 33.27 -10.35 -16.97
CA TYR A 266 34.31 -9.85 -17.85
C TYR A 266 35.68 -10.15 -17.25
N HIS A 267 36.48 -10.97 -17.92
CA HIS A 267 37.81 -11.39 -17.48
C HIS A 267 38.89 -10.47 -18.03
N ILE A 268 39.16 -9.37 -17.34
CA ILE A 268 40.13 -8.36 -17.77
C ILE A 268 41.52 -8.90 -17.54
N PRO A 269 42.42 -8.89 -18.58
CA PRO A 269 43.77 -9.38 -18.45
C PRO A 269 44.56 -8.67 -17.34
N GLY A 270 45.28 -9.45 -16.51
CA GLY A 270 46.01 -8.93 -15.36
C GLY A 270 45.19 -8.72 -14.08
N ILE A 271 43.89 -8.98 -14.10
CA ILE A 271 43.01 -8.93 -12.92
C ILE A 271 42.51 -10.34 -12.61
N GLU A 272 42.78 -10.85 -11.40
CA GLU A 272 42.43 -12.22 -11.01
C GLU A 272 40.90 -12.41 -10.84
N THR A 273 40.23 -11.36 -10.38
CA THR A 273 38.75 -11.41 -10.15
C THR A 273 38.04 -10.80 -11.34
N PRO A 274 37.08 -11.48 -11.97
CA PRO A 274 36.33 -10.88 -13.07
C PRO A 274 35.50 -9.69 -12.61
N LEU A 275 35.26 -8.74 -13.52
CA LEU A 275 34.29 -7.69 -13.32
C LEU A 275 32.90 -8.30 -13.58
N THR A 276 32.16 -8.57 -12.52
CA THR A 276 30.82 -9.16 -12.60
C THR A 276 29.75 -8.07 -12.74
N ARG A 277 28.89 -8.24 -13.73
CA ARG A 277 27.69 -7.45 -13.90
C ARG A 277 26.46 -8.32 -13.66
N GLU A 278 25.73 -8.06 -12.57
CA GLU A 278 24.46 -8.72 -12.31
C GLU A 278 23.41 -8.24 -13.31
N ILE A 279 22.73 -9.19 -13.94
CA ILE A 279 21.66 -8.94 -14.91
C ILE A 279 20.50 -9.83 -14.49
N LYS A 280 19.44 -9.24 -13.98
CA LYS A 280 18.19 -9.96 -13.74
C LYS A 280 17.25 -9.72 -14.93
N THR A 281 17.38 -10.53 -15.96
CA THR A 281 16.44 -10.49 -17.09
C THR A 281 15.21 -11.27 -16.71
N MET A 282 14.10 -10.59 -16.48
CA MET A 282 12.86 -11.22 -16.07
C MET A 282 11.95 -11.59 -17.25
N ASP A 283 11.98 -10.84 -18.36
CA ASP A 283 11.17 -11.10 -19.57
C ASP A 283 11.74 -10.43 -20.83
N LEU A 284 11.13 -10.76 -22.00
CA LEU A 284 11.48 -10.18 -23.30
C LEU A 284 11.25 -8.65 -23.35
N GLU A 285 10.34 -8.12 -22.57
CA GLU A 285 10.05 -6.68 -22.55
C GLU A 285 11.18 -5.91 -21.85
N ASP A 286 11.81 -6.52 -20.86
CA ASP A 286 13.01 -5.97 -20.19
C ASP A 286 14.21 -5.95 -21.15
N GLY A 287 14.40 -7.02 -21.92
CA GLY A 287 15.42 -7.09 -22.96
C GLY A 287 15.23 -6.00 -24.03
N LYS A 288 14.00 -5.81 -24.53
CA LYS A 288 13.66 -4.74 -25.47
C LYS A 288 13.88 -3.35 -24.91
N ARG A 289 13.53 -3.12 -23.64
CA ARG A 289 13.79 -1.84 -22.96
C ARG A 289 15.28 -1.54 -22.87
N TYR A 290 16.09 -2.56 -22.56
CA TYR A 290 17.52 -2.42 -22.50
C TYR A 290 18.14 -2.15 -23.88
N GLN A 291 17.71 -2.84 -24.92
CA GLN A 291 18.13 -2.58 -26.29
C GLN A 291 17.77 -1.14 -26.72
N ASN A 292 16.54 -0.70 -26.48
CA ASN A 292 16.12 0.66 -26.78
C ASN A 292 16.93 1.71 -26.00
N PHE A 293 17.28 1.41 -24.75
CA PHE A 293 18.17 2.27 -23.95
C PHE A 293 19.54 2.40 -24.61
N LEU A 294 20.17 1.30 -25.02
CA LEU A 294 21.48 1.32 -25.69
C LEU A 294 21.42 2.03 -27.04
N THR A 295 20.33 1.90 -27.79
CA THR A 295 20.19 2.58 -29.10
C THR A 295 19.97 4.07 -28.98
N THR A 296 19.39 4.55 -27.89
CA THR A 296 19.09 5.98 -27.64
C THR A 296 20.15 6.69 -26.84
N HIS A 297 21.10 5.97 -26.22
CA HIS A 297 22.13 6.53 -25.34
C HIS A 297 23.55 6.18 -25.81
N ASP A 298 24.04 6.90 -26.80
CA ASP A 298 25.35 6.65 -27.46
C ASP A 298 26.54 6.54 -26.50
N LYS A 299 26.59 7.36 -25.46
CA LYS A 299 27.69 7.29 -24.49
C LYS A 299 27.74 5.97 -23.74
N GLN A 300 26.58 5.47 -23.31
CA GLN A 300 26.47 4.20 -22.59
C GLN A 300 26.78 3.02 -23.51
N ARG A 301 26.31 3.07 -24.76
CA ARG A 301 26.66 2.07 -25.78
C ARG A 301 28.15 2.01 -26.00
N HIS A 302 28.84 3.14 -26.25
CA HIS A 302 30.29 3.20 -26.44
C HIS A 302 31.06 2.71 -25.22
N SER A 303 30.60 3.01 -24.00
CA SER A 303 31.23 2.51 -22.77
C SER A 303 31.15 0.99 -22.70
N LEU A 304 30.00 0.39 -23.05
CA LEU A 304 29.84 -1.06 -23.08
C LEU A 304 30.68 -1.70 -24.20
N GLU A 305 30.71 -1.13 -25.41
CA GLU A 305 31.55 -1.58 -26.52
C GLU A 305 33.06 -1.56 -26.14
N ASN A 306 33.49 -0.54 -25.42
CA ASN A 306 34.89 -0.46 -24.95
C ASN A 306 35.18 -1.53 -23.90
N LEU A 307 34.23 -1.85 -23.01
CA LEU A 307 34.41 -2.95 -22.06
C LEU A 307 34.54 -4.28 -22.78
N TYR A 308 33.68 -4.57 -23.76
CA TYR A 308 33.76 -5.79 -24.57
C TYR A 308 35.13 -5.89 -25.31
N LYS A 309 35.58 -4.81 -25.92
CA LYS A 309 36.87 -4.75 -26.58
C LYS A 309 38.06 -4.97 -25.61
N SER A 310 37.98 -4.50 -24.38
CA SER A 310 39.03 -4.68 -23.39
C SER A 310 39.27 -6.14 -22.98
N VAL A 311 38.29 -7.00 -23.20
CA VAL A 311 38.38 -8.45 -22.98
C VAL A 311 38.34 -9.24 -24.28
N ASN A 312 38.70 -8.63 -25.41
CA ASN A 312 38.65 -9.21 -26.77
C ASN A 312 37.31 -9.81 -27.16
N ASN A 313 36.21 -9.22 -26.65
CA ASN A 313 34.83 -9.70 -26.74
C ASN A 313 34.59 -11.07 -26.08
N ILE A 314 35.51 -11.59 -25.26
CA ILE A 314 35.39 -12.84 -24.53
C ILE A 314 34.90 -12.56 -23.13
N HIS A 315 33.77 -13.16 -22.75
CA HIS A 315 33.20 -13.02 -21.42
C HIS A 315 32.37 -14.26 -21.08
N SER A 316 31.97 -14.41 -19.82
CA SER A 316 31.20 -15.55 -19.40
C SER A 316 29.82 -15.15 -18.91
N HIS A 317 28.84 -15.96 -19.22
CA HIS A 317 27.47 -15.83 -18.75
C HIS A 317 27.16 -16.91 -17.73
N LEU A 318 26.66 -16.53 -16.57
CA LEU A 318 26.04 -17.47 -15.65
C LEU A 318 24.55 -17.51 -15.94
N ILE A 319 24.06 -18.65 -16.39
CA ILE A 319 22.69 -18.87 -16.77
C ILE A 319 22.04 -19.86 -15.81
N SER A 320 20.84 -19.54 -15.34
CA SER A 320 19.99 -20.47 -14.60
C SER A 320 18.91 -21.05 -15.50
N GLY A 321 18.54 -22.28 -15.27
CA GLY A 321 17.50 -22.95 -16.07
C GLY A 321 16.77 -24.03 -15.29
N PRO A 322 15.60 -24.50 -15.79
CA PRO A 322 14.75 -25.45 -15.10
C PRO A 322 15.36 -26.87 -15.06
N ASP A 323 16.09 -27.25 -16.09
CA ASP A 323 16.71 -28.56 -16.23
C ASP A 323 17.90 -28.57 -17.21
N LYS A 324 18.62 -29.68 -17.26
CA LYS A 324 19.78 -29.83 -18.15
C LYS A 324 19.40 -29.88 -19.64
N ASN A 325 18.24 -30.42 -19.96
CA ASN A 325 17.79 -30.56 -21.36
C ASN A 325 17.46 -29.17 -21.99
N SER A 326 17.03 -28.23 -21.16
CA SER A 326 16.86 -26.81 -21.58
C SER A 326 18.20 -26.19 -21.93
N PHE A 327 19.29 -26.53 -21.24
CA PHE A 327 20.64 -26.04 -21.55
C PHE A 327 21.20 -26.64 -22.84
N ASP A 328 20.97 -27.91 -23.11
CA ASP A 328 21.44 -28.54 -24.35
C ASP A 328 20.87 -27.81 -25.58
N LYS A 329 19.56 -27.55 -25.56
CA LYS A 329 18.89 -26.80 -26.63
C LYS A 329 19.31 -25.32 -26.69
N LEU A 330 19.51 -24.71 -25.53
CA LEU A 330 20.00 -23.34 -25.45
C LEU A 330 21.37 -23.20 -26.12
N ILE A 331 22.30 -24.14 -25.85
CA ILE A 331 23.64 -24.15 -26.43
C ILE A 331 23.55 -24.30 -27.95
N GLU A 332 22.74 -25.22 -28.46
CA GLU A 332 22.53 -25.42 -29.92
C GLU A 332 22.08 -24.10 -30.59
N ASP A 333 21.08 -23.41 -30.01
CA ASP A 333 20.58 -22.14 -30.61
C ASP A 333 21.60 -20.99 -30.46
N LEU A 334 22.40 -20.96 -29.40
CA LEU A 334 23.44 -19.93 -29.18
C LEU A 334 24.62 -20.10 -30.15
N GLU A 335 25.02 -21.33 -30.47
CA GLU A 335 26.08 -21.62 -31.45
C GLU A 335 25.78 -21.08 -32.84
N GLU A 336 24.50 -20.80 -33.15
CA GLU A 336 24.09 -20.21 -34.44
C GLU A 336 24.41 -18.69 -34.52
N ILE A 337 24.52 -17.99 -33.37
CA ILE A 337 24.66 -16.53 -33.33
C ILE A 337 26.00 -16.05 -32.77
N GLU A 338 26.72 -16.91 -32.01
CA GLU A 338 27.95 -16.53 -31.32
C GLU A 338 28.94 -17.70 -31.23
N GLU A 339 30.20 -17.38 -30.98
CA GLU A 339 31.25 -18.37 -30.77
C GLU A 339 31.27 -18.82 -29.29
N ILE A 340 30.94 -20.08 -29.01
CA ILE A 340 31.07 -20.68 -27.68
C ILE A 340 32.52 -21.13 -27.47
N ILE A 341 33.26 -20.43 -26.60
CA ILE A 341 34.64 -20.74 -26.25
C ILE A 341 34.73 -21.96 -25.33
N GLY A 342 33.75 -22.12 -24.44
CA GLY A 342 33.69 -23.29 -23.56
C GLY A 342 32.57 -23.20 -22.50
N ILE A 343 32.35 -24.36 -21.87
CA ILE A 343 31.27 -24.54 -20.90
C ILE A 343 31.86 -24.89 -19.54
N ASN A 344 31.37 -24.25 -18.49
CA ASN A 344 31.79 -24.44 -17.09
C ASN A 344 33.29 -24.26 -16.86
N LEU A 345 33.93 -23.39 -17.64
CA LEU A 345 35.34 -23.04 -17.46
C LEU A 345 35.55 -22.29 -16.15
N THR A 346 36.68 -22.52 -15.50
CA THR A 346 37.11 -21.76 -14.34
C THR A 346 37.62 -20.38 -14.72
N ASN A 347 37.59 -19.43 -13.79
CA ASN A 347 38.11 -18.08 -14.02
C ASN A 347 39.56 -18.08 -14.52
N LYS A 348 40.38 -19.04 -14.05
CA LYS A 348 41.78 -19.18 -14.46
C LYS A 348 41.89 -19.62 -15.93
N GLU A 349 41.11 -20.61 -16.35
CA GLU A 349 41.09 -21.07 -17.75
C GLU A 349 40.65 -19.96 -18.70
N ILE A 350 39.62 -19.22 -18.31
CA ILE A 350 39.11 -18.11 -19.13
C ILE A 350 40.15 -16.99 -19.22
N ALA A 351 40.81 -16.64 -18.13
CA ALA A 351 41.87 -15.63 -18.12
C ALA A 351 43.06 -16.02 -19.00
N GLU A 352 43.43 -17.30 -19.03
CA GLU A 352 44.49 -17.83 -19.91
C GLU A 352 44.10 -17.76 -21.39
N ILE A 353 42.83 -18.10 -21.72
CA ILE A 353 42.31 -18.00 -23.08
C ILE A 353 42.26 -16.55 -23.53
N THR A 354 41.68 -15.66 -22.73
CA THR A 354 41.57 -14.22 -23.04
C THR A 354 42.97 -13.60 -23.26
N ARG A 355 43.96 -14.00 -22.45
CA ARG A 355 45.34 -13.51 -22.61
C ARG A 355 45.96 -13.94 -23.91
N LYS A 356 45.81 -15.24 -24.29
CA LYS A 356 46.37 -15.79 -25.55
C LYS A 356 45.78 -15.14 -26.80
N GLU A 357 44.53 -14.72 -26.72
CA GLU A 357 43.83 -14.06 -27.82
C GLU A 357 44.22 -12.57 -27.99
N ILE A 358 44.84 -11.96 -26.97
CA ILE A 358 45.29 -10.57 -26.99
C ILE A 358 46.78 -10.43 -27.33
N GLU A 359 47.59 -11.47 -27.04
CA GLU A 359 48.98 -11.56 -27.43
C GLU A 359 49.13 -11.98 -28.92
#